data_165caa36a05959bd4d1fa14456c0d0dc
#
_entry.id   165caa36a05959bd4d1fa14456c0d0dc
#
_cell.length_a   1.000
_cell.length_b   1.000
_cell.length_c   1.000
_cell.angle_alpha   90.00
_cell.angle_beta   90.00
_cell.angle_gamma   90.00
#
_symmetry.space_group_name_H-M   'P 1'
#
loop_
_entity.id
_entity.type
_entity.pdbx_description
1 polymer ?
#
loop_
_entity_poly.entity_id
_entity_poly.type
_entity_poly.pdbx_seq_one_letter_code
_entity_poly.pdbx_strand_id
1 'polypeptide(L)'
;MTFSIPMQTALIAASVAICGVVVQLLIAYLSRRQTAQQLDLQQLVSHRTTASFVADKRQKWIDELRTDMAFHLALSQEIVWKWDAMRNRSVIRIAEEAKDDKGKIDRAKADKINQDAADAFAPENGARDREHHERHIRILFRLNPKELLHMSLRECLEDIRRSIHKTQLARNQEEASTLMTQTTNLIT
;
A
#
# COMPACT_ATOMS: atom_id res chain seq x y z
N MET A 1 -34.16 84.66 -21.45
CA MET A 1 -34.25 83.64 -22.55
C MET A 1 -35.15 82.54 -22.08
N THR A 2 -36.40 82.52 -22.49
CA THR A 2 -37.36 81.44 -22.17
C THR A 2 -37.23 80.38 -23.27
N PHE A 3 -36.73 79.24 -22.93
CA PHE A 3 -36.67 78.09 -23.85
C PHE A 3 -38.13 77.68 -24.26
N SER A 4 -38.31 77.39 -25.51
CA SER A 4 -39.62 76.89 -25.97
C SER A 4 -39.90 75.50 -25.34
N ILE A 5 -41.17 75.22 -25.02
CA ILE A 5 -41.61 73.95 -24.39
C ILE A 5 -40.99 72.68 -25.02
N PRO A 6 -40.90 72.52 -26.37
CA PRO A 6 -40.30 71.35 -27.02
C PRO A 6 -38.79 71.22 -26.73
N MET A 7 -38.09 72.32 -26.51
CA MET A 7 -36.62 72.30 -26.19
C MET A 7 -36.35 71.88 -24.73
N GLN A 8 -37.27 72.23 -23.83
CA GLN A 8 -37.16 71.76 -22.42
C GLN A 8 -37.41 70.24 -22.31
N THR A 9 -38.42 69.72 -23.04
CA THR A 9 -38.66 68.26 -23.04
C THR A 9 -37.50 67.46 -23.66
N ALA A 10 -36.87 67.96 -24.72
CA ALA A 10 -35.75 67.34 -25.37
C ALA A 10 -34.52 67.31 -24.41
N LEU A 11 -34.30 68.38 -23.63
CA LEU A 11 -33.19 68.47 -22.65
C LEU A 11 -33.37 67.47 -21.45
N ILE A 12 -34.63 67.37 -20.99
CA ILE A 12 -34.97 66.36 -19.93
C ILE A 12 -34.79 64.95 -20.45
N ALA A 13 -35.27 64.64 -21.65
CA ALA A 13 -35.09 63.32 -22.24
C ALA A 13 -33.62 62.93 -22.44
N ALA A 14 -32.78 63.87 -22.89
CA ALA A 14 -31.34 63.70 -23.05
C ALA A 14 -30.64 63.47 -21.70
N SER A 15 -31.00 64.24 -20.67
CA SER A 15 -30.39 64.04 -19.33
C SER A 15 -30.76 62.69 -18.71
N VAL A 16 -31.99 62.21 -18.87
CA VAL A 16 -32.44 60.90 -18.42
C VAL A 16 -31.69 59.75 -19.17
N ALA A 17 -31.49 59.92 -20.48
CA ALA A 17 -30.75 58.95 -21.28
C ALA A 17 -29.26 58.86 -20.85
N ILE A 18 -28.64 60.03 -20.60
CA ILE A 18 -27.25 60.08 -20.11
C ILE A 18 -27.14 59.42 -18.73
N CYS A 19 -28.04 59.75 -17.80
CA CYS A 19 -28.07 59.09 -16.49
C CYS A 19 -28.25 57.57 -16.59
N GLY A 20 -29.12 57.12 -17.48
CA GLY A 20 -29.35 55.68 -17.77
C GLY A 20 -28.07 54.98 -18.23
N VAL A 21 -27.34 55.59 -19.17
CA VAL A 21 -26.06 55.04 -19.66
C VAL A 21 -25.00 55.00 -18.53
N VAL A 22 -24.89 56.03 -17.74
CA VAL A 22 -23.92 56.08 -16.60
C VAL A 22 -24.25 54.97 -15.58
N VAL A 23 -25.49 54.80 -15.22
CA VAL A 23 -25.93 53.73 -14.31
C VAL A 23 -25.63 52.34 -14.89
N GLN A 24 -25.89 52.10 -16.18
CA GLN A 24 -25.56 50.85 -16.83
C GLN A 24 -24.04 50.57 -16.84
N LEU A 25 -23.23 51.57 -17.11
CA LEU A 25 -21.76 51.43 -17.06
C LEU A 25 -21.26 51.11 -15.63
N LEU A 26 -21.83 51.74 -14.62
CA LEU A 26 -21.54 51.46 -13.22
C LEU A 26 -21.91 50.02 -12.85
N ILE A 27 -23.10 49.55 -13.22
CA ILE A 27 -23.54 48.20 -12.99
C ILE A 27 -22.62 47.22 -13.69
N ALA A 28 -22.29 47.47 -14.97
CA ALA A 28 -21.37 46.60 -15.71
C ALA A 28 -19.99 46.53 -15.12
N TYR A 29 -19.45 47.65 -14.63
CA TYR A 29 -18.15 47.68 -13.93
C TYR A 29 -18.17 46.91 -12.62
N LEU A 30 -19.18 47.09 -11.77
CA LEU A 30 -19.33 46.38 -10.50
C LEU A 30 -19.53 44.87 -10.74
N SER A 31 -20.35 44.51 -11.72
CA SER A 31 -20.57 43.12 -12.10
C SER A 31 -19.29 42.42 -12.57
N ARG A 32 -18.47 43.09 -13.41
CA ARG A 32 -17.17 42.55 -13.84
C ARG A 32 -16.22 42.32 -12.65
N ARG A 33 -16.18 43.27 -11.72
CA ARG A 33 -15.36 43.19 -10.52
C ARG A 33 -15.80 42.01 -9.62
N GLN A 34 -17.08 41.82 -9.42
CA GLN A 34 -17.64 40.70 -8.66
C GLN A 34 -17.34 39.36 -9.36
N THR A 35 -17.50 39.28 -10.68
CA THR A 35 -17.20 38.08 -11.45
C THR A 35 -15.70 37.71 -11.35
N ALA A 36 -14.81 38.69 -11.44
CA ALA A 36 -13.38 38.43 -11.28
C ALA A 36 -13.05 37.88 -9.87
N GLN A 37 -13.61 38.46 -8.81
CA GLN A 37 -13.43 37.95 -7.45
C GLN A 37 -14.00 36.54 -7.25
N GLN A 38 -15.15 36.22 -7.88
CA GLN A 38 -15.73 34.88 -7.83
C GLN A 38 -14.86 33.87 -8.54
N LEU A 39 -14.26 34.21 -9.69
CA LEU A 39 -13.35 33.33 -10.43
C LEU A 39 -12.09 33.03 -9.61
N ASP A 40 -11.49 34.06 -8.97
CA ASP A 40 -10.32 33.88 -8.10
C ASP A 40 -10.63 32.95 -6.92
N LEU A 41 -11.79 33.13 -6.28
CA LEU A 41 -12.24 32.25 -5.20
C LEU A 41 -12.50 30.82 -5.69
N GLN A 42 -13.13 30.64 -6.85
CA GLN A 42 -13.35 29.31 -7.43
C GLN A 42 -12.04 28.61 -7.77
N GLN A 43 -11.05 29.31 -8.32
CA GLN A 43 -9.73 28.76 -8.58
C GLN A 43 -9.04 28.32 -7.27
N LEU A 44 -9.06 29.17 -6.24
CA LEU A 44 -8.48 28.86 -4.95
C LEU A 44 -9.13 27.65 -4.27
N VAL A 45 -10.47 27.56 -4.33
CA VAL A 45 -11.22 26.40 -3.83
C VAL A 45 -10.88 25.14 -4.64
N SER A 46 -10.84 25.25 -5.97
CA SER A 46 -10.48 24.12 -6.85
C SER A 46 -9.05 23.61 -6.53
N HIS A 47 -8.07 24.49 -6.37
CA HIS A 47 -6.70 24.10 -5.98
C HIS A 47 -6.65 23.42 -4.62
N ARG A 48 -7.36 23.94 -3.63
CA ARG A 48 -7.44 23.32 -2.29
C ARG A 48 -8.10 21.95 -2.33
N THR A 49 -9.20 21.81 -3.05
CA THR A 49 -9.91 20.54 -3.20
C THR A 49 -9.03 19.50 -3.89
N THR A 50 -8.32 19.90 -4.94
CA THR A 50 -7.38 19.01 -5.65
C THR A 50 -6.23 18.60 -4.73
N ALA A 51 -5.64 19.52 -3.97
CA ALA A 51 -4.56 19.22 -3.04
C ALA A 51 -5.02 18.27 -1.93
N SER A 52 -6.21 18.50 -1.34
CA SER A 52 -6.80 17.60 -0.35
C SER A 52 -7.04 16.21 -0.94
N PHE A 53 -7.64 16.12 -2.13
CA PHE A 53 -7.86 14.85 -2.80
C PHE A 53 -6.56 14.06 -3.03
N VAL A 54 -5.50 14.73 -3.47
CA VAL A 54 -4.18 14.10 -3.67
C VAL A 54 -3.61 13.63 -2.34
N ALA A 55 -3.71 14.45 -1.27
CA ALA A 55 -3.26 14.08 0.06
C ALA A 55 -4.01 12.85 0.61
N ASP A 56 -5.33 12.81 0.47
CA ASP A 56 -6.17 11.68 0.90
C ASP A 56 -5.83 10.39 0.14
N LYS A 57 -5.61 10.48 -1.17
CA LYS A 57 -5.19 9.34 -1.99
C LYS A 57 -3.81 8.83 -1.58
N ARG A 58 -2.87 9.74 -1.30
CA ARG A 58 -1.53 9.38 -0.82
C ARG A 58 -1.59 8.73 0.55
N GLN A 59 -2.39 9.28 1.48
CA GLN A 59 -2.57 8.70 2.82
C GLN A 59 -3.16 7.29 2.73
N LYS A 60 -4.22 7.09 1.94
CA LYS A 60 -4.82 5.78 1.71
C LYS A 60 -3.79 4.78 1.16
N TRP A 61 -2.98 5.20 0.20
CA TRP A 61 -1.91 4.36 -0.37
C TRP A 61 -0.88 3.94 0.70
N ILE A 62 -0.46 4.89 1.56
CA ILE A 62 0.47 4.61 2.66
C ILE A 62 -0.13 3.59 3.64
N ASP A 63 -1.37 3.77 4.04
CA ASP A 63 -2.04 2.90 5.01
C ASP A 63 -2.25 1.48 4.47
N GLU A 64 -2.62 1.37 3.19
CA GLU A 64 -2.71 0.09 2.50
C GLU A 64 -1.34 -0.61 2.38
N LEU A 65 -0.28 0.15 2.05
CA LEU A 65 1.08 -0.40 1.99
C LEU A 65 1.55 -0.90 3.36
N ARG A 66 1.34 -0.12 4.42
CA ARG A 66 1.66 -0.52 5.80
C ARG A 66 0.93 -1.79 6.22
N THR A 67 -0.34 -1.88 5.87
CA THR A 67 -1.17 -3.05 6.17
C THR A 67 -0.63 -4.30 5.46
N ASP A 68 -0.38 -4.23 4.15
CA ASP A 68 0.17 -5.35 3.40
C ASP A 68 1.57 -5.75 3.88
N MET A 69 2.42 -4.77 4.24
CA MET A 69 3.73 -5.04 4.83
C MET A 69 3.63 -5.76 6.17
N ALA A 70 2.77 -5.31 7.08
CA ALA A 70 2.57 -5.95 8.37
C ALA A 70 2.12 -7.42 8.23
N PHE A 71 1.15 -7.67 7.35
CA PHE A 71 0.70 -9.03 7.07
C PHE A 71 1.79 -9.88 6.40
N HIS A 72 2.54 -9.33 5.44
CA HIS A 72 3.62 -10.03 4.77
C HIS A 72 4.71 -10.47 5.77
N LEU A 73 5.13 -9.58 6.67
CA LEU A 73 6.14 -9.89 7.69
C LEU A 73 5.61 -10.90 8.72
N ALA A 74 4.37 -10.77 9.17
CA ALA A 74 3.74 -11.73 10.08
C ALA A 74 3.66 -13.14 9.47
N LEU A 75 3.23 -13.24 8.22
CA LEU A 75 3.19 -14.52 7.49
C LEU A 75 4.60 -15.08 7.27
N SER A 76 5.60 -14.24 6.96
CA SER A 76 7.00 -14.66 6.83
C SER A 76 7.50 -15.34 8.10
N GLN A 77 7.22 -14.72 9.25
CA GLN A 77 7.60 -15.24 10.56
C GLN A 77 6.84 -16.53 10.89
N GLU A 78 5.54 -16.57 10.62
CA GLU A 78 4.72 -17.75 10.86
C GLU A 78 5.18 -18.94 10.02
N ILE A 79 5.49 -18.75 8.73
CA ILE A 79 6.01 -19.79 7.85
C ILE A 79 7.29 -20.40 8.44
N VAL A 80 8.24 -19.56 8.82
CA VAL A 80 9.53 -20.01 9.39
C VAL A 80 9.31 -20.82 10.67
N TRP A 81 8.50 -20.33 11.60
CA TRP A 81 8.21 -21.03 12.87
C TRP A 81 7.48 -22.34 12.68
N LYS A 82 6.55 -22.40 11.75
CA LYS A 82 5.78 -23.62 11.47
C LYS A 82 6.67 -24.70 10.85
N TRP A 83 7.56 -24.33 9.94
CA TRP A 83 8.55 -25.25 9.39
C TRP A 83 9.50 -25.78 10.46
N ASP A 84 9.99 -24.92 11.34
CA ASP A 84 10.84 -25.34 12.45
C ASP A 84 10.10 -26.29 13.42
N ALA A 85 8.87 -25.94 13.79
CA ALA A 85 8.05 -26.77 14.65
C ALA A 85 7.75 -28.15 14.03
N MET A 86 7.51 -28.23 12.72
CA MET A 86 7.32 -29.48 12.00
C MET A 86 8.58 -30.34 12.06
N ARG A 87 9.77 -29.77 11.76
CA ARG A 87 11.05 -30.48 11.85
C ARG A 87 11.34 -31.00 13.25
N ASN A 88 11.16 -30.17 14.27
CA ASN A 88 11.39 -30.55 15.66
C ASN A 88 10.50 -31.74 16.06
N ARG A 89 9.22 -31.76 15.67
CA ARG A 89 8.33 -32.92 15.90
C ARG A 89 8.81 -34.16 15.17
N SER A 90 9.26 -34.02 13.91
CA SER A 90 9.81 -35.15 13.15
C SER A 90 11.07 -35.73 13.82
N VAL A 91 11.98 -34.89 14.31
CA VAL A 91 13.19 -35.33 15.01
C VAL A 91 12.82 -36.12 16.28
N ILE A 92 11.87 -35.64 17.07
CA ILE A 92 11.39 -36.34 18.28
C ILE A 92 10.80 -37.70 17.89
N ARG A 93 9.89 -37.75 16.90
CA ARG A 93 9.28 -39.00 16.44
C ARG A 93 10.31 -39.98 15.90
N ILE A 94 11.31 -39.53 15.15
CA ILE A 94 12.40 -40.39 14.66
C ILE A 94 13.18 -40.98 15.85
N ALA A 95 13.45 -40.18 16.87
CA ALA A 95 14.18 -40.67 18.05
C ALA A 95 13.38 -41.71 18.86
N GLU A 96 12.05 -41.64 18.84
CA GLU A 96 11.14 -42.56 19.54
C GLU A 96 10.78 -43.80 18.73
N GLU A 97 10.45 -43.65 17.45
CA GLU A 97 9.82 -44.67 16.63
C GLU A 97 10.81 -45.36 15.66
N ALA A 98 11.90 -44.68 15.24
CA ALA A 98 12.81 -45.19 14.21
C ALA A 98 14.09 -45.86 14.77
N LYS A 99 14.26 -45.99 16.10
CA LYS A 99 15.38 -46.72 16.67
C LYS A 99 15.12 -48.23 16.66
N ASP A 100 16.17 -48.97 16.28
CA ASP A 100 16.19 -50.42 16.43
C ASP A 100 16.59 -50.84 17.87
N ASP A 101 16.52 -52.16 18.15
CA ASP A 101 16.90 -52.72 19.46
C ASP A 101 18.36 -52.46 19.87
N LYS A 102 19.20 -52.02 18.94
CA LYS A 102 20.60 -51.65 19.15
C LYS A 102 20.81 -50.12 19.27
N GLY A 103 19.71 -49.37 19.29
CA GLY A 103 19.72 -47.89 19.36
C GLY A 103 20.15 -47.19 18.09
N LYS A 104 20.23 -47.92 16.95
CA LYS A 104 20.58 -47.33 15.65
C LYS A 104 19.29 -46.91 14.91
N ILE A 105 19.37 -45.76 14.26
CA ILE A 105 18.22 -45.20 13.48
C ILE A 105 18.02 -46.03 12.19
N ASP A 106 16.83 -46.55 12.04
CA ASP A 106 16.35 -47.13 10.78
C ASP A 106 15.99 -45.99 9.80
N ARG A 107 16.82 -45.86 8.77
CA ARG A 107 16.65 -44.77 7.76
C ARG A 107 15.33 -44.86 7.04
N ALA A 108 14.84 -46.03 6.69
CA ALA A 108 13.58 -46.17 5.97
C ALA A 108 12.39 -45.71 6.80
N LYS A 109 12.37 -46.01 8.11
CA LYS A 109 11.38 -45.51 9.04
C LYS A 109 11.49 -43.97 9.24
N ALA A 110 12.72 -43.49 9.37
CA ALA A 110 12.98 -42.02 9.53
C ALA A 110 12.51 -41.25 8.30
N ASP A 111 12.82 -41.72 7.10
CA ASP A 111 12.39 -41.09 5.84
C ASP A 111 10.85 -41.10 5.72
N LYS A 112 10.20 -42.19 6.11
CA LYS A 112 8.74 -42.27 6.13
C LYS A 112 8.13 -41.26 7.11
N ILE A 113 8.67 -41.14 8.33
CA ILE A 113 8.20 -40.18 9.33
C ILE A 113 8.32 -38.76 8.78
N ASN A 114 9.43 -38.42 8.14
CA ASN A 114 9.61 -37.11 7.51
C ASN A 114 8.64 -36.86 6.37
N GLN A 115 8.39 -37.87 5.52
CA GLN A 115 7.44 -37.76 4.43
C GLN A 115 6.02 -37.57 4.96
N ASP A 116 5.56 -38.39 5.90
CA ASP A 116 4.24 -38.31 6.51
C ASP A 116 4.04 -36.93 7.19
N ALA A 117 5.07 -36.38 7.83
CA ALA A 117 5.03 -35.06 8.43
C ALA A 117 4.92 -33.94 7.37
N ALA A 118 5.66 -34.05 6.28
CA ALA A 118 5.61 -33.10 5.17
C ALA A 118 4.25 -33.12 4.47
N ASP A 119 3.71 -34.32 4.22
CA ASP A 119 2.40 -34.50 3.55
C ASP A 119 1.26 -33.95 4.43
N ALA A 120 1.32 -34.16 5.74
CA ALA A 120 0.34 -33.61 6.68
C ALA A 120 0.41 -32.07 6.78
N PHE A 121 1.62 -31.49 6.62
CA PHE A 121 1.86 -30.07 6.71
C PHE A 121 1.57 -29.29 5.41
N ALA A 122 1.72 -29.95 4.25
CA ALA A 122 1.64 -29.33 2.93
C ALA A 122 0.35 -28.54 2.67
N PRO A 123 -0.88 -29.00 3.01
CA PRO A 123 -2.10 -28.25 2.73
C PRO A 123 -2.18 -26.92 3.46
N GLU A 124 -1.82 -26.91 4.74
CA GLU A 124 -1.86 -25.71 5.58
C GLU A 124 -0.77 -24.72 5.18
N ASN A 125 0.44 -25.22 4.94
CA ASN A 125 1.56 -24.40 4.49
C ASN A 125 1.31 -23.81 3.10
N GLY A 126 0.77 -24.58 2.17
CA GLY A 126 0.46 -24.10 0.82
C GLY A 126 -0.56 -22.97 0.79
N ALA A 127 -1.48 -22.91 1.75
CA ALA A 127 -2.39 -21.78 1.90
C ALA A 127 -1.64 -20.52 2.36
N ARG A 128 -0.74 -20.62 3.36
CA ARG A 128 0.10 -19.52 3.85
C ARG A 128 1.05 -19.02 2.78
N ASP A 129 1.72 -19.93 2.06
CA ASP A 129 2.66 -19.56 0.99
C ASP A 129 1.93 -18.77 -0.12
N ARG A 130 0.70 -19.14 -0.47
CA ARG A 130 -0.09 -18.38 -1.44
C ARG A 130 -0.45 -17.00 -0.94
N GLU A 131 -0.93 -16.88 0.31
CA GLU A 131 -1.26 -15.59 0.89
C GLU A 131 -0.02 -14.69 1.02
N HIS A 132 1.11 -15.25 1.49
CA HIS A 132 2.39 -14.55 1.56
C HIS A 132 2.82 -14.04 0.19
N HIS A 133 2.75 -14.88 -0.84
CA HIS A 133 3.08 -14.49 -2.21
C HIS A 133 2.14 -13.41 -2.75
N GLU A 134 0.84 -13.51 -2.49
CA GLU A 134 -0.14 -12.49 -2.90
C GLU A 134 0.18 -11.13 -2.27
N ARG A 135 0.49 -11.09 -0.96
CA ARG A 135 0.88 -9.86 -0.27
C ARG A 135 2.18 -9.30 -0.85
N HIS A 136 3.17 -10.16 -1.09
CA HIS A 136 4.42 -9.77 -1.74
C HIS A 136 4.19 -9.05 -3.07
N ILE A 137 3.40 -9.64 -3.95
CA ILE A 137 3.06 -9.06 -5.26
C ILE A 137 2.30 -7.75 -5.11
N ARG A 138 1.33 -7.65 -4.20
CA ARG A 138 0.59 -6.40 -3.94
C ARG A 138 1.53 -5.26 -3.52
N ILE A 139 2.50 -5.55 -2.64
CA ILE A 139 3.50 -4.57 -2.22
C ILE A 139 4.35 -4.13 -3.41
N LEU A 140 4.86 -5.08 -4.22
CA LEU A 140 5.69 -4.77 -5.38
C LEU A 140 4.98 -3.87 -6.39
N PHE A 141 3.67 -4.06 -6.62
CA PHE A 141 2.88 -3.21 -7.52
C PHE A 141 2.69 -1.78 -6.99
N ARG A 142 2.76 -1.57 -5.69
CA ARG A 142 2.66 -0.25 -5.08
C ARG A 142 3.98 0.51 -5.07
N LEU A 143 5.11 -0.18 -5.24
CA LEU A 143 6.43 0.43 -5.19
C LEU A 143 6.85 0.94 -6.56
N ASN A 144 7.27 2.20 -6.61
CA ASN A 144 7.81 2.81 -7.83
C ASN A 144 9.21 2.25 -8.12
N PRO A 145 9.42 1.55 -9.24
CA PRO A 145 10.72 0.92 -9.55
C PRO A 145 11.83 1.92 -9.90
N LYS A 146 11.54 3.23 -9.98
CA LYS A 146 12.52 4.28 -10.29
C LYS A 146 12.98 5.04 -9.04
N GLU A 147 12.40 4.81 -7.89
CA GLU A 147 12.78 5.45 -6.64
C GLU A 147 13.74 4.59 -5.85
N LEU A 148 14.88 5.14 -5.43
CA LEU A 148 15.95 4.40 -4.74
C LEU A 148 15.45 3.68 -3.48
N LEU A 149 14.67 4.36 -2.64
CA LEU A 149 14.13 3.77 -1.41
C LEU A 149 13.16 2.62 -1.71
N HIS A 150 12.35 2.73 -2.76
CA HIS A 150 11.45 1.66 -3.20
C HIS A 150 12.23 0.48 -3.80
N MET A 151 13.34 0.73 -4.49
CA MET A 151 14.24 -0.32 -4.98
C MET A 151 14.86 -1.09 -3.81
N SER A 152 15.42 -0.40 -2.82
CA SER A 152 16.00 -1.03 -1.62
C SER A 152 14.96 -1.86 -0.85
N LEU A 153 13.73 -1.37 -0.74
CA LEU A 153 12.64 -2.13 -0.11
C LEU A 153 12.29 -3.39 -0.91
N ARG A 154 12.26 -3.32 -2.25
CA ARG A 154 12.04 -4.49 -3.12
C ARG A 154 13.13 -5.54 -2.94
N GLU A 155 14.39 -5.13 -2.86
CA GLU A 155 15.52 -6.02 -2.60
C GLU A 155 15.40 -6.70 -1.24
N CYS A 156 15.08 -5.95 -0.19
CA CYS A 156 14.86 -6.50 1.15
C CYS A 156 13.72 -7.54 1.17
N LEU A 157 12.58 -7.26 0.51
CA LEU A 157 11.47 -8.20 0.40
C LEU A 157 11.87 -9.48 -0.35
N GLU A 158 12.68 -9.37 -1.39
CA GLU A 158 13.17 -10.50 -2.16
C GLU A 158 14.19 -11.32 -1.35
N ASP A 159 15.00 -10.68 -0.51
CA ASP A 159 15.91 -11.35 0.42
C ASP A 159 15.15 -12.15 1.48
N ILE A 160 14.10 -11.58 2.07
CA ILE A 160 13.20 -12.30 2.99
C ILE A 160 12.62 -13.54 2.30
N ARG A 161 12.07 -13.38 1.11
CA ARG A 161 11.49 -14.50 0.33
C ARG A 161 12.51 -15.61 0.06
N ARG A 162 13.71 -15.23 -0.38
CA ARG A 162 14.82 -16.18 -0.62
C ARG A 162 15.24 -16.90 0.66
N SER A 163 15.28 -16.19 1.77
CA SER A 163 15.65 -16.75 3.06
C SER A 163 14.61 -17.75 3.57
N ILE A 164 13.32 -17.43 3.45
CA ILE A 164 12.22 -18.35 3.75
C ILE A 164 12.36 -19.63 2.91
N HIS A 165 12.56 -19.50 1.61
CA HIS A 165 12.70 -20.64 0.72
C HIS A 165 13.90 -21.53 1.09
N LYS A 166 15.05 -20.94 1.43
CA LYS A 166 16.20 -21.70 1.94
C LYS A 166 15.86 -22.45 3.23
N THR A 167 15.14 -21.80 4.16
CA THR A 167 14.69 -22.44 5.41
C THR A 167 13.77 -23.63 5.14
N GLN A 168 12.90 -23.55 4.14
CA GLN A 168 12.04 -24.66 3.72
C GLN A 168 12.84 -25.84 3.15
N LEU A 169 13.93 -25.57 2.43
CA LEU A 169 14.79 -26.59 1.79
C LEU A 169 15.94 -27.10 2.68
N ALA A 170 16.10 -26.60 3.89
CA ALA A 170 17.18 -27.00 4.78
C ALA A 170 17.20 -28.53 5.02
N ARG A 171 18.39 -29.12 4.88
CA ARG A 171 18.57 -30.59 4.88
C ARG A 171 18.64 -31.18 6.29
N ASN A 172 19.04 -30.39 7.26
CA ASN A 172 19.18 -30.81 8.65
C ASN A 172 18.76 -29.71 9.61
N GLN A 173 18.62 -30.06 10.90
CA GLN A 173 18.13 -29.16 11.94
C GLN A 173 19.09 -28.01 12.23
N GLU A 174 20.40 -28.22 12.15
CA GLU A 174 21.42 -27.19 12.41
C GLU A 174 21.38 -26.11 11.34
N GLU A 175 21.35 -26.52 10.06
CA GLU A 175 21.18 -25.61 8.93
C GLU A 175 19.86 -24.83 9.02
N ALA A 176 18.76 -25.52 9.35
CA ALA A 176 17.45 -24.91 9.52
C ALA A 176 17.44 -23.87 10.63
N SER A 177 18.03 -24.15 11.78
CA SER A 177 18.11 -23.23 12.91
C SER A 177 18.93 -21.97 12.58
N THR A 178 20.06 -22.15 11.88
CA THR A 178 20.89 -21.03 11.42
C THR A 178 20.11 -20.14 10.44
N LEU A 179 19.47 -20.74 9.44
CA LEU A 179 18.67 -20.01 8.45
C LEU A 179 17.45 -19.33 9.08
N MET A 180 16.81 -19.99 10.06
CA MET A 180 15.70 -19.40 10.81
C MET A 180 16.14 -18.12 11.55
N THR A 181 17.28 -18.16 12.23
CA THR A 181 17.84 -17.00 12.93
C THR A 181 18.14 -15.86 11.95
N GLN A 182 18.77 -16.18 10.81
CA GLN A 182 19.05 -15.20 9.77
C GLN A 182 17.76 -14.59 9.20
N THR A 183 16.75 -15.40 8.92
CA THR A 183 15.47 -14.93 8.40
C THR A 183 14.75 -14.03 9.41
N THR A 184 14.75 -14.41 10.69
CA THR A 184 14.15 -13.60 11.76
C THR A 184 14.82 -12.24 11.85
N ASN A 185 16.15 -12.18 11.76
CA ASN A 185 16.91 -10.92 11.78
C ASN A 185 16.64 -10.02 10.56
N LEU A 186 16.23 -10.58 9.43
CA LEU A 186 15.81 -9.79 8.25
C LEU A 186 14.40 -9.21 8.39
N ILE A 187 13.56 -9.83 9.22
CA ILE A 187 12.17 -9.44 9.43
C ILE A 187 12.04 -8.37 10.52
N THR A 188 12.94 -8.39 11.51
CA THR A 188 12.95 -7.43 12.65
C THR A 188 13.71 -6.16 12.34
#